data_e534ebf049827fad7d7a861af594d047
#
_entry.id   e534ebf049827fad7d7a861af594d047
#
_cell.length_a   1.000
_cell.length_b   1.000
_cell.length_c   1.000
_cell.angle_alpha   90.00
_cell.angle_beta   90.00
_cell.angle_gamma   90.00
#
_symmetry.space_group_name_H-M   'P 1'
#
loop_
_entity.id
_entity.type
_entity.pdbx_description
1 polymer ?
#
loop_
_entity_poly.entity_id
_entity_poly.type
_entity_poly.pdbx_seq_one_letter_code
_entity_poly.pdbx_strand_id
1 'polypeptide(L)'
;MLSLAIDCGPMEGRATCPHSNALSGTSGSGIVAGQKKAANLTGLPVPIISQLVDGLMHMARTHIDKRSRLVSAAVDLAYQNGFEATSLADIAREAKVPLGNVYYYFKTKDEIGEAIVELRLAQLSAQRQRWNEAGSPKDRLCACVQDVFENKDFLAQRGCAVGTFCSELHKAGGSVATRATEIFAQHLAWIESQFRALGKGKDSNGLAVHLLSAMQGVSILAHAFHDSGLVATETKRLKSWIQSL
;
A
#
# COMPACT_ATOMS: atom_id res chain seq x y z
N MET A 1 2.58 -3.84 8.75
CA MET A 1 3.50 -4.56 7.89
C MET A 1 2.80 -5.69 7.15
N LEU A 2 1.86 -6.33 7.70
CA LEU A 2 1.39 -7.63 7.33
C LEU A 2 -0.10 -7.71 7.05
N SER A 3 -0.86 -6.71 7.39
CA SER A 3 -2.15 -6.42 6.74
C SER A 3 -1.98 -6.14 5.21
N LEU A 4 -0.74 -6.36 4.75
CA LEU A 4 -0.31 -6.37 3.36
C LEU A 4 -0.73 -7.63 2.60
N ALA A 5 -1.21 -8.60 3.34
CA ALA A 5 -1.79 -9.76 2.76
C ALA A 5 -3.26 -9.50 2.56
N ILE A 6 -3.60 -9.06 1.37
CA ILE A 6 -4.86 -9.41 0.74
C ILE A 6 -6.10 -8.88 1.46
N ASP A 7 -6.48 -7.68 1.12
CA ASP A 7 -7.88 -7.39 0.92
C ASP A 7 -8.16 -7.45 -0.60
N CYS A 8 -8.27 -8.67 -1.12
CA CYS A 8 -8.89 -9.01 -2.38
C CYS A 8 -10.29 -9.56 -2.08
N GLY A 9 -11.04 -8.85 -1.25
CA GLY A 9 -12.47 -9.09 -1.10
C GLY A 9 -13.24 -8.28 -2.14
N PRO A 10 -14.35 -8.80 -2.69
CA PRO A 10 -15.17 -8.08 -3.65
C PRO A 10 -15.78 -6.84 -3.01
N MET A 11 -15.65 -5.69 -3.62
CA MET A 11 -16.38 -4.48 -3.27
C MET A 11 -17.83 -4.63 -3.70
N GLU A 12 -18.65 -5.23 -2.85
CA GLU A 12 -20.11 -5.09 -2.85
C GLU A 12 -20.52 -4.32 -1.60
N GLY A 13 -21.12 -3.16 -1.80
CA GLY A 13 -21.67 -2.45 -0.64
C GLY A 13 -22.06 -1.01 -0.94
N ARG A 14 -23.24 -0.83 -1.46
CA ARG A 14 -24.05 0.39 -1.50
C ARG A 14 -23.78 1.34 -0.32
N ALA A 15 -23.51 2.61 -0.63
CA ALA A 15 -23.78 3.70 0.27
C ALA A 15 -24.75 4.66 -0.40
N THR A 16 -25.95 4.70 0.16
CA THR A 16 -27.01 5.67 -0.12
C THR A 16 -26.64 7.01 0.51
N CYS A 17 -26.67 8.08 -0.27
CA CYS A 17 -26.71 9.45 0.23
C CYS A 17 -28.14 9.83 0.65
N PRO A 18 -28.31 10.58 1.72
CA PRO A 18 -29.51 11.39 1.93
C PRO A 18 -29.26 12.85 1.56
N HIS A 19 -30.31 13.40 0.97
CA HIS A 19 -30.52 14.81 0.61
C HIS A 19 -30.54 15.73 1.85
N SER A 20 -30.11 16.99 1.68
CA SER A 20 -31.05 18.14 1.75
C SER A 20 -30.33 19.48 1.81
N ASN A 21 -30.86 20.37 1.02
CA ASN A 21 -31.34 21.77 1.20
C ASN A 21 -30.36 22.91 1.23
N ALA A 22 -30.43 23.61 0.15
CA ALA A 22 -30.80 25.03 -0.09
C ALA A 22 -30.57 26.06 1.03
N LEU A 23 -29.90 27.15 0.68
CA LEU A 23 -30.38 28.53 0.83
C LEU A 23 -29.49 29.55 0.10
N SER A 24 -30.06 30.23 -0.78
CA SER A 24 -30.10 31.61 -1.31
C SER A 24 -29.17 32.66 -0.70
N GLY A 25 -28.65 33.54 -1.58
CA GLY A 25 -28.47 34.93 -1.20
C GLY A 25 -27.31 35.70 -1.86
N THR A 26 -27.61 36.40 -2.93
CA THR A 26 -27.30 37.79 -3.29
C THR A 26 -25.85 38.27 -3.54
N SER A 27 -25.65 38.67 -4.77
CA SER A 27 -25.21 39.98 -5.34
C SER A 27 -23.89 40.62 -4.91
N GLY A 28 -23.11 41.04 -5.93
CA GLY A 28 -22.17 42.13 -5.85
C GLY A 28 -21.07 42.14 -6.91
N SER A 29 -21.36 42.78 -8.03
CA SER A 29 -20.53 43.63 -8.91
C SER A 29 -19.02 43.43 -9.02
N GLY A 30 -18.58 43.12 -10.23
CA GLY A 30 -17.77 43.96 -11.11
C GLY A 30 -16.27 43.98 -10.89
N ILE A 31 -15.53 43.59 -11.91
CA ILE A 31 -14.50 44.37 -12.61
C ILE A 31 -13.96 43.55 -13.80
N VAL A 32 -13.76 44.29 -14.87
CA VAL A 32 -13.46 43.93 -16.25
C VAL A 32 -11.98 43.54 -16.46
N ALA A 33 -11.78 42.72 -17.50
CA ALA A 33 -10.72 42.68 -18.49
C ALA A 33 -9.70 41.55 -18.42
N GLY A 34 -9.68 40.82 -19.52
CA GLY A 34 -8.61 39.90 -19.89
C GLY A 34 -9.06 38.75 -20.79
N GLN A 35 -9.56 39.07 -21.97
CA GLN A 35 -9.95 38.09 -22.99
C GLN A 35 -8.71 37.35 -23.51
N LYS A 36 -8.47 36.11 -23.08
CA LYS A 36 -7.78 35.11 -23.89
C LYS A 36 -8.86 34.23 -24.51
N LYS A 37 -8.85 34.16 -25.85
CA LYS A 37 -9.76 33.34 -26.65
C LYS A 37 -9.73 31.88 -26.15
N ALA A 38 -10.70 31.51 -25.36
CA ALA A 38 -11.07 30.13 -25.14
C ALA A 38 -11.94 29.69 -26.34
N ALA A 39 -11.59 28.58 -26.97
CA ALA A 39 -12.37 28.01 -28.03
C ALA A 39 -13.80 27.77 -27.54
N ASN A 40 -14.75 28.31 -28.29
CA ASN A 40 -16.17 28.32 -27.97
C ASN A 40 -16.72 26.88 -28.16
N LEU A 41 -16.90 26.14 -27.09
CA LEU A 41 -17.58 24.83 -27.04
C LEU A 41 -19.09 24.96 -26.85
N THR A 42 -19.65 26.16 -27.03
CA THR A 42 -21.05 26.48 -26.74
C THR A 42 -22.04 26.16 -27.87
N GLY A 43 -21.71 25.17 -28.72
CA GLY A 43 -22.59 24.79 -29.83
C GLY A 43 -23.06 23.32 -29.87
N LEU A 44 -22.56 22.46 -28.96
CA LEU A 44 -22.98 21.08 -28.95
C LEU A 44 -24.18 20.89 -28.00
N PRO A 45 -25.18 20.07 -28.39
CA PRO A 45 -26.30 19.74 -27.51
C PRO A 45 -25.80 19.10 -26.20
N VAL A 46 -26.35 19.53 -25.08
CA VAL A 46 -26.03 19.05 -23.73
C VAL A 46 -25.90 17.51 -23.63
N PRO A 47 -26.72 16.68 -24.33
CA PRO A 47 -26.56 15.22 -24.30
C PRO A 47 -25.28 14.70 -24.94
N ILE A 48 -24.69 15.43 -25.93
CA ILE A 48 -23.42 14.99 -26.56
C ILE A 48 -22.25 15.25 -25.62
N ILE A 49 -22.25 16.34 -24.87
CA ILE A 49 -21.21 16.66 -23.88
C ILE A 49 -21.27 15.66 -22.74
N SER A 50 -22.48 15.31 -22.26
CA SER A 50 -22.65 14.27 -21.22
C SER A 50 -22.12 12.92 -21.68
N GLN A 51 -22.46 12.46 -22.89
CA GLN A 51 -21.97 11.19 -23.45
C GLN A 51 -20.46 11.18 -23.63
N LEU A 52 -19.83 12.29 -24.02
CA LEU A 52 -18.36 12.40 -24.13
C LEU A 52 -17.70 12.35 -22.76
N VAL A 53 -18.24 13.05 -21.77
CA VAL A 53 -17.73 13.02 -20.39
C VAL A 53 -17.90 11.64 -19.80
N ASP A 54 -19.04 10.98 -19.95
CA ASP A 54 -19.30 9.63 -19.47
C ASP A 54 -18.38 8.62 -20.16
N GLY A 55 -18.16 8.75 -21.46
CA GLY A 55 -17.21 7.94 -22.23
C GLY A 55 -15.77 8.11 -21.74
N LEU A 56 -15.32 9.35 -21.52
CA LEU A 56 -13.98 9.65 -20.96
C LEU A 56 -13.81 9.12 -19.54
N MET A 57 -14.84 9.27 -18.70
CA MET A 57 -14.83 8.76 -17.32
C MET A 57 -14.83 7.23 -17.31
N HIS A 58 -15.58 6.59 -18.21
CA HIS A 58 -15.57 5.14 -18.34
C HIS A 58 -14.22 4.63 -18.84
N MET A 59 -13.61 5.27 -19.84
CA MET A 59 -12.26 4.93 -20.31
C MET A 59 -11.20 5.12 -19.22
N ALA A 60 -11.27 6.20 -18.46
CA ALA A 60 -10.37 6.45 -17.34
C ALA A 60 -10.51 5.39 -16.25
N ARG A 61 -11.73 5.03 -15.87
CA ARG A 61 -12.01 3.95 -14.90
C ARG A 61 -11.45 2.60 -15.37
N THR A 62 -11.71 2.19 -16.61
CA THR A 62 -11.21 0.92 -17.14
C THR A 62 -9.69 0.90 -17.28
N HIS A 63 -9.08 2.05 -17.50
CA HIS A 63 -7.63 2.19 -17.60
C HIS A 63 -6.95 2.05 -16.24
N ILE A 64 -7.46 2.76 -15.23
CA ILE A 64 -7.00 2.65 -13.83
C ILE A 64 -7.20 1.20 -13.33
N ASP A 65 -8.35 0.58 -13.62
CA ASP A 65 -8.65 -0.80 -13.26
C ASP A 65 -7.61 -1.79 -13.82
N LYS A 66 -7.26 -1.70 -15.11
CA LYS A 66 -6.28 -2.62 -15.71
C LYS A 66 -4.88 -2.47 -15.11
N ARG A 67 -4.41 -1.24 -14.90
CA ARG A 67 -3.10 -1.01 -14.25
C ARG A 67 -3.09 -1.58 -12.84
N SER A 68 -4.11 -1.31 -12.06
CA SER A 68 -4.24 -1.81 -10.68
C SER A 68 -4.29 -3.34 -10.64
N ARG A 69 -5.03 -3.98 -11.55
CA ARG A 69 -5.10 -5.44 -11.67
C ARG A 69 -3.74 -6.04 -12.01
N LEU A 70 -2.97 -5.41 -12.91
CA LEU A 70 -1.61 -5.85 -13.24
C LEU A 70 -0.67 -5.76 -12.04
N VAL A 71 -0.73 -4.67 -11.28
CA VAL A 71 0.10 -4.51 -10.06
C VAL A 71 -0.32 -5.51 -8.99
N SER A 72 -1.62 -5.72 -8.77
CA SER A 72 -2.10 -6.73 -7.81
C SER A 72 -1.63 -8.13 -8.19
N ALA A 73 -1.82 -8.53 -9.44
CA ALA A 73 -1.36 -9.83 -9.94
C ALA A 73 0.18 -9.97 -9.81
N ALA A 74 0.93 -8.90 -10.07
CA ALA A 74 2.37 -8.91 -9.91
C ALA A 74 2.78 -9.10 -8.45
N VAL A 75 2.08 -8.46 -7.51
CA VAL A 75 2.28 -8.66 -6.06
C VAL A 75 2.02 -10.10 -5.67
N ASP A 76 0.90 -10.68 -6.12
CA ASP A 76 0.51 -12.04 -5.75
C ASP A 76 1.50 -13.07 -6.30
N LEU A 77 1.90 -12.94 -7.57
CA LEU A 77 2.86 -13.82 -8.21
C LEU A 77 4.28 -13.68 -7.64
N ALA A 78 4.73 -12.44 -7.42
CA ALA A 78 6.02 -12.19 -6.77
C ALA A 78 6.08 -12.81 -5.38
N TYR A 79 4.95 -12.86 -4.71
CA TYR A 79 4.85 -13.46 -3.39
C TYR A 79 4.79 -15.00 -3.42
N GLN A 80 4.14 -15.57 -4.44
CA GLN A 80 4.02 -17.03 -4.58
C GLN A 80 5.27 -17.68 -5.15
N ASN A 81 5.87 -17.07 -6.15
CA ASN A 81 6.90 -17.65 -7.01
C ASN A 81 8.25 -16.91 -6.91
N GLY A 82 8.27 -15.74 -6.25
CA GLY A 82 9.39 -14.81 -6.30
C GLY A 82 9.25 -13.81 -7.45
N PHE A 83 9.76 -12.59 -7.24
CA PHE A 83 9.69 -11.53 -8.25
C PHE A 83 10.54 -11.88 -9.48
N GLU A 84 11.74 -12.43 -9.27
CA GLU A 84 12.64 -12.78 -10.36
C GLU A 84 12.10 -13.89 -11.26
N ALA A 85 11.39 -14.85 -10.71
CA ALA A 85 10.77 -15.94 -11.48
C ALA A 85 9.47 -15.53 -12.20
N THR A 86 8.91 -14.38 -11.90
CA THR A 86 7.64 -13.90 -12.46
C THR A 86 7.88 -13.11 -13.76
N SER A 87 7.24 -13.52 -14.86
CA SER A 87 7.31 -12.82 -16.15
C SER A 87 6.13 -11.86 -16.36
N LEU A 88 6.28 -10.90 -17.29
CA LEU A 88 5.18 -10.04 -17.74
C LEU A 88 4.00 -10.83 -18.33
N ALA A 89 4.28 -11.97 -18.95
CA ALA A 89 3.25 -12.86 -19.50
C ALA A 89 2.44 -13.55 -18.39
N ASP A 90 3.11 -13.96 -17.29
CA ASP A 90 2.43 -14.53 -16.11
C ASP A 90 1.52 -13.50 -15.45
N ILE A 91 2.02 -12.27 -15.29
CA ILE A 91 1.25 -11.15 -14.74
C ILE A 91 0.04 -10.83 -15.61
N ALA A 92 0.22 -10.81 -16.94
CA ALA A 92 -0.88 -10.60 -17.89
C ALA A 92 -1.99 -11.64 -17.74
N ARG A 93 -1.57 -12.92 -17.66
CA ARG A 93 -2.47 -14.07 -17.50
C ARG A 93 -3.24 -13.98 -16.20
N GLU A 94 -2.56 -13.76 -15.08
CA GLU A 94 -3.16 -13.67 -13.76
C GLU A 94 -4.11 -12.47 -13.66
N ALA A 95 -3.70 -11.31 -14.17
CA ALA A 95 -4.52 -10.10 -14.22
C ALA A 95 -5.71 -10.20 -15.18
N LYS A 96 -5.77 -11.23 -16.02
CA LYS A 96 -6.76 -11.36 -17.13
C LYS A 96 -6.73 -10.13 -18.05
N VAL A 97 -5.51 -9.66 -18.37
CA VAL A 97 -5.24 -8.54 -19.27
C VAL A 97 -4.43 -9.05 -20.46
N PRO A 98 -4.82 -8.75 -21.70
CA PRO A 98 -4.03 -9.15 -22.86
C PRO A 98 -2.58 -8.67 -22.75
N LEU A 99 -1.60 -9.53 -23.12
CA LEU A 99 -0.16 -9.20 -22.99
C LEU A 99 0.23 -7.92 -23.73
N GLY A 100 -0.36 -7.66 -24.89
CA GLY A 100 -0.14 -6.41 -25.62
C GLY A 100 -0.53 -5.15 -24.81
N ASN A 101 -1.53 -5.27 -23.92
CA ASN A 101 -1.93 -4.17 -23.07
C ASN A 101 -0.96 -3.97 -21.88
N VAL A 102 -0.25 -5.02 -21.46
CA VAL A 102 0.76 -4.88 -20.38
C VAL A 102 1.82 -3.90 -20.82
N TYR A 103 2.35 -4.02 -22.04
CA TYR A 103 3.37 -3.13 -22.59
C TYR A 103 2.91 -1.67 -22.78
N TYR A 104 1.61 -1.43 -22.73
CA TYR A 104 1.10 -0.07 -22.68
C TYR A 104 1.32 0.57 -21.32
N TYR A 105 1.17 -0.19 -20.24
CA TYR A 105 1.30 0.29 -18.85
C TYR A 105 2.73 0.18 -18.31
N PHE A 106 3.43 -0.89 -18.65
CA PHE A 106 4.75 -1.25 -18.14
C PHE A 106 5.62 -1.76 -19.29
N LYS A 107 6.69 -1.03 -19.58
CA LYS A 107 7.62 -1.37 -20.64
C LYS A 107 8.62 -2.46 -20.21
N THR A 108 8.93 -2.47 -18.92
CA THR A 108 9.90 -3.37 -18.33
C THR A 108 9.32 -4.01 -17.06
N LYS A 109 9.98 -5.09 -16.62
CA LYS A 109 9.68 -5.72 -15.34
C LYS A 109 10.01 -4.78 -14.17
N ASP A 110 11.06 -3.96 -14.30
CA ASP A 110 11.45 -2.98 -13.29
C ASP A 110 10.35 -1.95 -13.04
N GLU A 111 9.66 -1.46 -14.09
CA GLU A 111 8.53 -0.55 -13.92
C GLU A 111 7.38 -1.18 -13.10
N ILE A 112 7.18 -2.50 -13.23
CA ILE A 112 6.25 -3.23 -12.35
C ILE A 112 6.81 -3.34 -10.94
N GLY A 113 8.10 -3.61 -10.78
CA GLY A 113 8.77 -3.62 -9.48
C GLY A 113 8.62 -2.29 -8.74
N GLU A 114 8.83 -1.16 -9.43
CA GLU A 114 8.59 0.18 -8.89
C GLU A 114 7.13 0.37 -8.46
N ALA A 115 6.17 -0.08 -9.27
CA ALA A 115 4.75 0.01 -8.93
C ALA A 115 4.38 -0.87 -7.72
N ILE A 116 5.02 -2.02 -7.53
CA ILE A 116 4.88 -2.84 -6.32
C ILE A 116 5.40 -2.07 -5.10
N VAL A 117 6.59 -1.43 -5.21
CA VAL A 117 7.15 -0.62 -4.12
C VAL A 117 6.20 0.52 -3.75
N GLU A 118 5.68 1.27 -4.74
CA GLU A 118 4.71 2.34 -4.53
C GLU A 118 3.46 1.84 -3.78
N LEU A 119 2.90 0.72 -4.20
CA LEU A 119 1.75 0.11 -3.55
C LEU A 119 2.07 -0.26 -2.09
N ARG A 120 3.24 -0.86 -1.83
CA ARG A 120 3.67 -1.24 -0.48
C ARG A 120 3.89 -0.02 0.42
N LEU A 121 4.48 1.05 -0.09
CA LEU A 121 4.63 2.30 0.64
C LEU A 121 3.27 2.93 0.99
N ALA A 122 2.32 2.93 0.04
CA ALA A 122 0.97 3.43 0.30
C ALA A 122 0.24 2.60 1.37
N GLN A 123 0.34 1.27 1.30
CA GLN A 123 -0.22 0.36 2.30
C GLN A 123 0.39 0.58 3.68
N LEU A 124 1.72 0.70 3.78
CA LEU A 124 2.40 1.01 5.04
C LEU A 124 1.96 2.36 5.60
N SER A 125 1.76 3.36 4.73
CA SER A 125 1.24 4.67 5.16
C SER A 125 -0.15 4.55 5.77
N ALA A 126 -1.06 3.80 5.14
CA ALA A 126 -2.40 3.56 5.67
C ALA A 126 -2.37 2.77 7.00
N GLN A 127 -1.48 1.79 7.13
CA GLN A 127 -1.29 1.07 8.39
C GLN A 127 -0.83 2.00 9.52
N ARG A 128 0.16 2.86 9.23
CA ARG A 128 0.66 3.85 10.21
C ARG A 128 -0.45 4.80 10.67
N GLN A 129 -1.35 5.19 9.78
CA GLN A 129 -2.50 6.00 10.16
C GLN A 129 -3.36 5.28 11.19
N ARG A 130 -3.71 4.00 10.95
CA ARG A 130 -4.47 3.19 11.91
C ARG A 130 -3.73 3.03 13.26
N TRP A 131 -2.43 2.74 13.23
CA TRP A 131 -1.65 2.64 14.47
C TRP A 131 -1.58 3.97 15.23
N ASN A 132 -1.56 5.10 14.52
CA ASN A 132 -1.55 6.43 15.14
C ASN A 132 -2.88 6.80 15.82
N GLU A 133 -3.97 6.09 15.52
CA GLU A 133 -5.25 6.25 16.22
C GLU A 133 -5.21 5.67 17.65
N ALA A 134 -4.27 4.76 17.94
CA ALA A 134 -4.03 4.30 19.30
C ALA A 134 -3.46 5.43 20.18
N GLY A 135 -3.79 5.40 21.47
CA GLY A 135 -3.60 6.52 22.39
C GLY A 135 -2.13 6.92 22.58
N SER A 136 -1.39 6.17 23.40
CA SER A 136 0.01 6.48 23.73
C SER A 136 0.99 5.92 22.71
N PRO A 137 2.25 6.38 22.69
CA PRO A 137 3.28 5.76 21.84
C PRO A 137 3.48 4.26 22.12
N LYS A 138 3.30 3.78 23.36
CA LYS A 138 3.29 2.35 23.68
C LYS A 138 2.14 1.62 23.00
N ASP A 139 0.94 2.20 23.03
CA ASP A 139 -0.24 1.60 22.40
C ASP A 139 -0.08 1.53 20.89
N ARG A 140 0.51 2.55 20.26
CA ARG A 140 0.83 2.58 18.84
C ARG A 140 1.83 1.49 18.43
N LEU A 141 2.91 1.33 19.22
CA LEU A 141 3.86 0.22 19.01
C LEU A 141 3.19 -1.14 19.20
N CYS A 142 2.33 -1.28 20.22
CA CYS A 142 1.55 -2.50 20.43
C CYS A 142 0.57 -2.78 19.28
N ALA A 143 -0.06 -1.75 18.68
CA ALA A 143 -0.92 -1.90 17.52
C ALA A 143 -0.13 -2.38 16.29
N CYS A 144 1.09 -1.86 16.08
CA CYS A 144 1.99 -2.35 15.05
C CYS A 144 2.34 -3.84 15.24
N VAL A 145 2.65 -4.26 16.47
CA VAL A 145 2.91 -5.68 16.81
C VAL A 145 1.64 -6.52 16.67
N GLN A 146 0.46 -5.94 16.94
CA GLN A 146 -0.81 -6.62 16.78
C GLN A 146 -1.09 -6.99 15.32
N ASP A 147 -0.76 -6.14 14.36
CA ASP A 147 -0.89 -6.46 12.93
C ASP A 147 -0.06 -7.70 12.55
N VAL A 148 1.11 -7.90 13.17
CA VAL A 148 1.92 -9.11 12.98
C VAL A 148 1.19 -10.35 13.52
N PHE A 149 0.59 -10.26 14.71
CA PHE A 149 -0.18 -11.34 15.29
C PHE A 149 -1.41 -11.71 14.45
N GLU A 150 -2.15 -10.73 13.96
CA GLU A 150 -3.35 -10.95 13.15
C GLU A 150 -3.05 -11.68 11.85
N ASN A 151 -1.83 -11.53 11.34
CA ASN A 151 -1.37 -12.20 10.13
C ASN A 151 -0.52 -13.46 10.39
N LYS A 152 -0.53 -14.02 11.61
CA LYS A 152 0.33 -15.14 12.00
C LYS A 152 0.22 -16.37 11.10
N ASP A 153 -1.00 -16.75 10.71
CA ASP A 153 -1.23 -17.95 9.90
C ASP A 153 -0.73 -17.76 8.46
N PHE A 154 -0.91 -16.57 7.93
CA PHE A 154 -0.37 -16.18 6.64
C PHE A 154 1.16 -16.16 6.66
N LEU A 155 1.77 -15.61 7.73
CA LEU A 155 3.21 -15.61 7.92
C LEU A 155 3.80 -17.02 7.99
N ALA A 156 3.14 -17.91 8.71
CA ALA A 156 3.56 -19.30 8.80
C ALA A 156 3.48 -20.02 7.45
N GLN A 157 2.50 -19.69 6.62
CA GLN A 157 2.35 -20.30 5.30
C GLN A 157 3.28 -19.73 4.24
N ARG A 158 3.57 -18.43 4.29
CA ARG A 158 4.17 -17.71 3.15
C ARG A 158 5.34 -16.78 3.51
N GLY A 159 5.61 -16.57 4.79
CA GLY A 159 6.65 -15.63 5.25
C GLY A 159 6.25 -14.16 5.13
N CYS A 160 7.22 -13.27 5.27
CA CYS A 160 7.01 -11.82 5.12
C CYS A 160 7.16 -11.41 3.65
N ALA A 161 6.06 -10.98 3.01
CA ALA A 161 6.05 -10.55 1.62
C ALA A 161 7.07 -9.44 1.33
N VAL A 162 7.15 -8.44 2.22
CA VAL A 162 8.09 -7.32 2.06
C VAL A 162 9.53 -7.79 2.24
N GLY A 163 9.78 -8.63 3.26
CA GLY A 163 11.12 -9.16 3.55
C GLY A 163 11.67 -9.99 2.38
N THR A 164 10.85 -10.90 1.84
CA THR A 164 11.21 -11.74 0.70
C THR A 164 11.47 -10.88 -0.53
N PHE A 165 10.53 -9.99 -0.89
CA PHE A 165 10.65 -9.11 -2.04
C PHE A 165 11.90 -8.22 -1.99
N CYS A 166 12.15 -7.55 -0.86
CA CYS A 166 13.37 -6.74 -0.69
C CYS A 166 14.64 -7.60 -0.79
N SER A 167 14.65 -8.79 -0.19
CA SER A 167 15.82 -9.68 -0.23
C SER A 167 16.14 -10.16 -1.65
N GLU A 168 15.13 -10.53 -2.43
CA GLU A 168 15.30 -10.92 -3.84
C GLU A 168 15.83 -9.79 -4.68
N LEU A 169 15.22 -8.61 -4.61
CA LEU A 169 15.66 -7.44 -5.37
C LEU A 169 17.11 -7.06 -5.06
N HIS A 170 17.53 -7.12 -3.77
CA HIS A 170 18.91 -6.81 -3.42
C HIS A 170 19.93 -7.84 -3.95
N LYS A 171 19.54 -9.12 -4.08
CA LYS A 171 20.39 -10.12 -4.73
C LYS A 171 20.50 -9.90 -6.24
N ALA A 172 19.42 -9.46 -6.88
CA ALA A 172 19.39 -9.13 -8.30
C ALA A 172 20.11 -7.79 -8.62
N GLY A 173 20.07 -6.84 -7.66
CA GLY A 173 20.61 -5.48 -7.84
C GLY A 173 19.67 -4.55 -8.60
N GLY A 174 20.16 -3.37 -9.00
CA GLY A 174 19.40 -2.42 -9.81
C GLY A 174 18.65 -1.34 -9.02
N SER A 175 17.96 -0.46 -9.75
CA SER A 175 17.26 0.70 -9.18
C SER A 175 16.09 0.32 -8.28
N VAL A 176 15.35 -0.72 -8.62
CA VAL A 176 14.19 -1.20 -7.85
C VAL A 176 14.60 -1.68 -6.46
N ALA A 177 15.80 -2.29 -6.34
CA ALA A 177 16.35 -2.70 -5.04
C ALA A 177 16.54 -1.51 -4.10
N THR A 178 17.10 -0.42 -4.62
CA THR A 178 17.30 0.83 -3.86
C THR A 178 15.95 1.39 -3.39
N ARG A 179 14.96 1.43 -4.28
CA ARG A 179 13.60 1.88 -3.95
C ARG A 179 12.92 0.98 -2.90
N ALA A 180 13.08 -0.34 -3.01
CA ALA A 180 12.51 -1.27 -2.05
C ALA A 180 13.02 -1.08 -0.62
N THR A 181 14.26 -0.58 -0.46
CA THR A 181 14.81 -0.23 0.86
C THR A 181 13.96 0.81 1.58
N GLU A 182 13.30 1.71 0.85
CA GLU A 182 12.46 2.76 1.44
C GLU A 182 11.31 2.19 2.28
N ILE A 183 10.81 1.00 1.96
CA ILE A 183 9.73 0.37 2.72
C ILE A 183 10.18 0.13 4.17
N PHE A 184 11.38 -0.48 4.35
CA PHE A 184 11.94 -0.70 5.67
C PHE A 184 12.40 0.59 6.34
N ALA A 185 13.03 1.51 5.58
CA ALA A 185 13.49 2.78 6.11
C ALA A 185 12.35 3.60 6.70
N GLN A 186 11.21 3.69 5.99
CA GLN A 186 10.02 4.39 6.49
C GLN A 186 9.37 3.68 7.68
N HIS A 187 9.43 2.35 7.74
CA HIS A 187 8.92 1.61 8.89
C HIS A 187 9.80 1.85 10.13
N LEU A 188 11.12 1.72 9.98
CA LEU A 188 12.08 2.01 11.06
C LEU A 188 11.93 3.43 11.59
N ALA A 189 11.85 4.42 10.69
CA ALA A 189 11.70 5.82 11.09
C ALA A 189 10.42 6.06 11.90
N TRP A 190 9.31 5.41 11.53
CA TRP A 190 8.07 5.52 12.30
C TRP A 190 8.21 4.87 13.68
N ILE A 191 8.76 3.65 13.77
CA ILE A 191 8.98 2.97 15.06
C ILE A 191 9.91 3.81 15.95
N GLU A 192 11.02 4.31 15.38
CA GLU A 192 11.97 5.18 16.10
C GLU A 192 11.27 6.42 16.65
N SER A 193 10.37 7.05 15.88
CA SER A 193 9.62 8.22 16.33
C SER A 193 8.76 7.92 17.55
N GLN A 194 8.19 6.72 17.66
CA GLN A 194 7.41 6.32 18.85
C GLN A 194 8.33 6.12 20.06
N PHE A 195 9.49 5.46 19.91
CA PHE A 195 10.45 5.35 21.02
C PHE A 195 11.02 6.71 21.46
N ARG A 196 11.24 7.62 20.51
CA ARG A 196 11.65 8.99 20.81
C ARG A 196 10.58 9.73 21.60
N ALA A 197 9.30 9.55 21.26
CA ALA A 197 8.17 10.11 22.00
C ALA A 197 8.02 9.50 23.41
N LEU A 198 8.55 8.29 23.66
CA LEU A 198 8.66 7.66 24.96
C LEU A 198 9.86 8.18 25.79
N GLY A 199 10.60 9.17 25.28
CA GLY A 199 11.76 9.73 25.99
C GLY A 199 13.03 8.89 25.91
N LYS A 200 13.10 7.88 24.99
CA LYS A 200 14.27 6.99 24.89
C LYS A 200 15.50 7.64 24.23
N GLY A 201 15.37 8.86 23.73
CA GLY A 201 16.49 9.69 23.28
C GLY A 201 17.41 8.96 22.28
N LYS A 202 18.68 8.80 22.64
CA LYS A 202 19.69 8.17 21.78
C LYS A 202 19.47 6.69 21.53
N ASP A 203 18.74 5.99 22.39
CA ASP A 203 18.47 4.56 22.28
C ASP A 203 17.32 4.25 21.30
N SER A 204 16.56 5.28 20.88
CA SER A 204 15.35 5.12 20.06
C SER A 204 15.59 4.35 18.75
N ASN A 205 16.70 4.61 18.08
CA ASN A 205 17.07 3.90 16.84
C ASN A 205 17.37 2.42 17.12
N GLY A 206 18.20 2.12 18.13
CA GLY A 206 18.53 0.75 18.51
C GLY A 206 17.29 -0.07 18.90
N LEU A 207 16.37 0.56 19.66
CA LEU A 207 15.09 -0.07 20.03
C LEU A 207 14.19 -0.30 18.80
N ALA A 208 14.19 0.61 17.83
CA ALA A 208 13.44 0.44 16.59
C ALA A 208 13.98 -0.73 15.75
N VAL A 209 15.31 -0.81 15.61
CA VAL A 209 15.98 -1.93 14.93
C VAL A 209 15.67 -3.24 15.65
N HIS A 210 15.76 -3.28 16.98
CA HIS A 210 15.44 -4.46 17.76
C HIS A 210 14.00 -4.94 17.52
N LEU A 211 13.01 -4.05 17.63
CA LEU A 211 11.60 -4.39 17.44
C LEU A 211 11.36 -4.92 16.01
N LEU A 212 11.84 -4.21 14.99
CA LEU A 212 11.63 -4.61 13.61
C LEU A 212 12.36 -5.93 13.28
N SER A 213 13.58 -6.11 13.80
CA SER A 213 14.33 -7.37 13.62
C SER A 213 13.63 -8.55 14.27
N ALA A 214 13.06 -8.41 15.47
CA ALA A 214 12.30 -9.45 16.13
C ALA A 214 11.04 -9.82 15.32
N MET A 215 10.30 -8.84 14.81
CA MET A 215 9.13 -9.09 13.96
C MET A 215 9.52 -9.80 12.63
N GLN A 216 10.64 -9.41 12.00
CA GLN A 216 11.13 -10.08 10.79
C GLN A 216 11.65 -11.48 11.08
N GLY A 217 12.43 -11.63 12.15
CA GLY A 217 12.99 -12.91 12.55
C GLY A 217 11.92 -13.97 12.85
N VAL A 218 10.90 -13.61 13.62
CA VAL A 218 9.81 -14.55 13.91
C VAL A 218 9.00 -14.89 12.66
N SER A 219 8.86 -13.97 11.70
CA SER A 219 8.18 -14.27 10.44
C SER A 219 8.92 -15.31 9.61
N ILE A 220 10.26 -15.25 9.59
CA ILE A 220 11.10 -16.24 8.91
C ILE A 220 11.00 -17.60 9.60
N LEU A 221 11.10 -17.62 10.93
CA LEU A 221 11.01 -18.87 11.72
C LEU A 221 9.64 -19.53 11.58
N ALA A 222 8.57 -18.74 11.67
CA ALA A 222 7.21 -19.24 11.52
C ALA A 222 6.99 -19.87 10.14
N HIS A 223 7.53 -19.26 9.09
CA HIS A 223 7.47 -19.82 7.75
C HIS A 223 8.31 -21.10 7.60
N ALA A 224 9.53 -21.11 8.12
CA ALA A 224 10.41 -22.25 8.01
C ALA A 224 9.88 -23.49 8.74
N PHE A 225 9.18 -23.30 9.87
CA PHE A 225 8.60 -24.38 10.67
C PHE A 225 7.11 -24.62 10.40
N HIS A 226 6.47 -23.79 9.56
CA HIS A 226 5.01 -23.78 9.34
C HIS A 226 4.21 -23.68 10.65
N ASP A 227 4.72 -22.88 11.60
CA ASP A 227 4.17 -22.74 12.95
C ASP A 227 3.80 -21.28 13.27
N SER A 228 2.50 -20.98 13.22
CA SER A 228 1.98 -19.66 13.61
C SER A 228 2.04 -19.40 15.12
N GLY A 229 2.23 -20.45 15.96
CA GLY A 229 2.41 -20.33 17.40
C GLY A 229 3.68 -19.55 17.77
N LEU A 230 4.73 -19.64 16.95
CA LEU A 230 5.94 -18.84 17.14
C LEU A 230 5.62 -17.33 17.07
N VAL A 231 4.83 -16.92 16.08
CA VAL A 231 4.41 -15.51 15.96
C VAL A 231 3.55 -15.09 17.16
N ALA A 232 2.60 -15.94 17.56
CA ALA A 232 1.75 -15.64 18.71
C ALA A 232 2.56 -15.45 20.00
N THR A 233 3.56 -16.30 20.21
CA THR A 233 4.44 -16.25 21.37
C THR A 233 5.29 -14.99 21.36
N GLU A 234 5.95 -14.70 20.25
CA GLU A 234 6.87 -13.55 20.15
C GLU A 234 6.13 -12.23 20.20
N THR A 235 4.99 -12.10 19.54
CA THR A 235 4.19 -10.87 19.59
C THR A 235 3.69 -10.58 21.01
N LYS A 236 3.35 -11.60 21.79
CA LYS A 236 3.02 -11.44 23.21
C LYS A 236 4.22 -10.92 24.01
N ARG A 237 5.42 -11.46 23.78
CA ARG A 237 6.67 -11.02 24.43
C ARG A 237 7.00 -9.59 24.07
N LEU A 238 6.92 -9.23 22.79
CA LEU A 238 7.19 -7.88 22.31
C LEU A 238 6.24 -6.85 22.92
N LYS A 239 4.95 -7.16 23.02
CA LYS A 239 3.99 -6.29 23.68
C LYS A 239 4.30 -6.11 25.17
N SER A 240 4.62 -7.18 25.88
CA SER A 240 5.01 -7.12 27.29
C SER A 240 6.28 -6.29 27.49
N TRP A 241 7.27 -6.45 26.60
CA TRP A 241 8.48 -5.66 26.60
C TRP A 241 8.19 -4.16 26.35
N ILE A 242 7.38 -3.83 25.34
CA ILE A 242 6.99 -2.43 25.05
C ILE A 242 6.29 -1.80 26.26
N GLN A 243 5.40 -2.53 26.94
CA GLN A 243 4.70 -2.03 28.12
C GLN A 243 5.64 -1.80 29.33
N SER A 244 6.74 -2.57 29.43
CA SER A 244 7.72 -2.40 30.51
C SER A 244 8.68 -1.22 30.31
N LEU A 245 8.76 -0.64 29.13
CA LEU A 245 9.64 0.49 28.83
C LEU A 245 9.16 1.81 29.46
#